data_5b8792acc55938606b1865608bf088d6
#
_entry.id   5b8792acc55938606b1865608bf088d6
#
_cell.length_a   1.000
_cell.length_b   1.000
_cell.length_c   1.000
_cell.angle_alpha   90.00
_cell.angle_beta   90.00
_cell.angle_gamma   90.00
#
_symmetry.space_group_name_H-M   'P 1'
#
loop_
_entity.id
_entity.type
_entity.pdbx_description
1 polymer ?
#
loop_
_entity_poly.entity_id
_entity_poly.type
_entity_poly.pdbx_seq_one_letter_code
_entity_poly.pdbx_strand_id
1 'polypeptide(L)'
;MVAGGTRPFGHGNLGFLLLGTIASKPAAGYDLIKALENRMGGGHSPRPRLIYPALTLLEGQGLASVSVEDGMKLCRANAEGEAFLSANRAALDAIKVRIDTFAQQRGADSLPPIVRAVENLKTALRLRLRTGPIASEQALAIAAAIDAAAAEAERV
;
A
#
# COMPACT_ATOMS: atom_id res chain seq x y z
N MET A 1 -26.94 -4.83 -12.23
CA MET A 1 -25.65 -5.32 -11.67
C MET A 1 -24.63 -4.23 -11.89
N VAL A 2 -24.35 -3.49 -10.84
CA VAL A 2 -23.40 -2.39 -10.92
C VAL A 2 -22.00 -3.01 -10.92
N ALA A 3 -21.28 -2.86 -12.02
CA ALA A 3 -19.85 -3.03 -12.01
C ALA A 3 -19.29 -1.96 -11.07
N GLY A 4 -19.16 -2.31 -9.79
CA GLY A 4 -18.50 -1.47 -8.82
C GLY A 4 -17.14 -1.12 -9.37
N GLY A 5 -16.90 0.17 -9.50
CA GLY A 5 -15.61 0.66 -9.95
C GLY A 5 -14.50 -0.05 -9.21
N THR A 6 -13.50 -0.39 -9.91
CA THR A 6 -12.29 -1.13 -9.57
C THR A 6 -11.63 -0.60 -8.29
N ARG A 7 -12.24 -0.88 -7.13
CA ARG A 7 -11.51 -0.83 -5.88
C ARG A 7 -10.76 -2.15 -5.78
N PRO A 8 -9.42 -2.16 -5.87
CA PRO A 8 -8.65 -3.39 -5.75
C PRO A 8 -8.85 -4.08 -4.41
N PHE A 9 -9.42 -3.37 -3.45
CA PHE A 9 -9.73 -3.84 -2.12
C PHE A 9 -11.22 -3.70 -1.80
N GLY A 10 -12.04 -4.65 -2.25
CA GLY A 10 -13.30 -4.92 -1.57
C GLY A 10 -13.00 -5.50 -0.18
N HIS A 11 -13.88 -5.30 0.81
CA HIS A 11 -13.64 -5.76 2.19
C HIS A 11 -13.24 -7.24 2.28
N GLY A 12 -13.82 -8.12 1.44
CA GLY A 12 -13.45 -9.54 1.37
C GLY A 12 -12.07 -9.77 0.77
N ASN A 13 -11.72 -9.06 -0.28
CA ASN A 13 -10.43 -9.22 -0.98
C ASN A 13 -9.26 -8.78 -0.11
N LEU A 14 -9.43 -7.73 0.69
CA LEU A 14 -8.40 -7.27 1.61
C LEU A 14 -8.12 -8.30 2.70
N GLY A 15 -9.17 -8.91 3.28
CA GLY A 15 -9.03 -9.97 4.27
C GLY A 15 -8.25 -11.17 3.74
N PHE A 16 -8.57 -11.66 2.55
CA PHE A 16 -7.84 -12.74 1.88
C PHE A 16 -6.37 -12.41 1.66
N LEU A 17 -6.11 -11.21 1.18
CA LEU A 17 -4.76 -10.76 0.87
C LEU A 17 -3.91 -10.63 2.13
N LEU A 18 -4.47 -10.05 3.19
CA LEU A 18 -3.82 -9.95 4.50
C LEU A 18 -3.55 -11.33 5.08
N LEU A 19 -4.54 -12.22 5.07
CA LEU A 19 -4.39 -13.58 5.58
C LEU A 19 -3.31 -14.35 4.80
N GLY A 20 -3.29 -14.25 3.48
CA GLY A 20 -2.25 -14.84 2.64
C GLY A 20 -0.85 -14.29 2.94
N THR A 21 -0.76 -13.01 3.26
CA THR A 21 0.52 -12.36 3.59
C THR A 21 1.05 -12.83 4.94
N ILE A 22 0.20 -12.85 5.98
CA ILE A 22 0.60 -13.31 7.32
C ILE A 22 0.80 -14.82 7.42
N ALA A 23 0.19 -15.61 6.53
CA ALA A 23 0.46 -17.04 6.40
C ALA A 23 1.87 -17.32 5.86
N SER A 24 2.34 -16.48 4.96
CA SER A 24 3.71 -16.58 4.42
C SER A 24 4.75 -16.16 5.46
N LYS A 25 4.48 -15.10 6.20
CA LYS A 25 5.37 -14.58 7.25
C LYS A 25 4.55 -13.77 8.26
N PRO A 26 4.68 -14.04 9.56
CA PRO A 26 4.11 -13.17 10.60
C PRO A 26 4.58 -11.73 10.42
N ALA A 27 3.67 -10.77 10.57
CA ALA A 27 3.96 -9.38 10.33
C ALA A 27 3.16 -8.44 11.24
N ALA A 28 3.75 -7.30 11.55
CA ALA A 28 3.04 -6.20 12.19
C ALA A 28 2.16 -5.45 11.18
N GLY A 29 1.14 -4.75 11.65
CA GLY A 29 0.24 -4.00 10.78
C GLY A 29 0.94 -3.01 9.85
N TYR A 30 1.98 -2.36 10.34
CA TYR A 30 2.79 -1.44 9.54
C TYR A 30 3.54 -2.15 8.39
N ASP A 31 4.12 -3.32 8.67
CA ASP A 31 4.83 -4.12 7.65
C ASP A 31 3.86 -4.63 6.59
N LEU A 32 2.63 -4.96 6.98
CA LEU A 32 1.57 -5.36 6.06
C LEU A 32 1.17 -4.22 5.12
N ILE A 33 1.06 -3.00 5.64
CA ILE A 33 0.80 -1.81 4.81
C ILE A 33 1.90 -1.64 3.77
N LYS A 34 3.16 -1.73 4.19
CA LYS A 34 4.31 -1.64 3.27
C LYS A 34 4.36 -2.77 2.25
N ALA A 35 4.09 -3.99 2.67
CA ALA A 35 4.07 -5.15 1.76
C ALA A 35 3.00 -4.99 0.68
N LEU A 36 1.81 -4.51 1.04
CA LEU A 36 0.74 -4.23 0.10
C LEU A 36 1.05 -3.04 -0.82
N GLU A 37 1.62 -1.98 -0.29
CA GLU A 37 2.07 -0.83 -1.06
C GLU A 37 3.09 -1.23 -2.13
N ASN A 38 4.09 -2.02 -1.75
CA ASN A 38 5.10 -2.54 -2.67
C ASN A 38 4.48 -3.43 -3.76
N ARG A 39 3.55 -4.30 -3.38
CA ARG A 39 2.85 -5.17 -4.32
C ARG A 39 2.01 -4.39 -5.33
N MET A 40 1.50 -3.24 -4.94
CA MET A 40 0.73 -2.34 -5.82
C MET A 40 1.59 -1.40 -6.66
N GLY A 41 2.89 -1.59 -6.69
CA GLY A 41 3.83 -0.78 -7.47
C GLY A 41 4.20 0.55 -6.83
N GLY A 42 4.03 0.70 -5.51
CA GLY A 42 4.46 1.88 -4.73
C GLY A 42 3.62 3.15 -4.93
N GLY A 43 2.65 3.12 -5.83
CA GLY A 43 1.82 4.29 -6.14
C GLY A 43 0.52 4.40 -5.34
N HIS A 44 0.20 3.39 -4.56
CA HIS A 44 -1.02 3.35 -3.77
C HIS A 44 -0.77 2.67 -2.43
N SER A 45 -0.99 3.40 -1.36
CA SER A 45 -0.85 2.86 -0.01
C SER A 45 -2.23 2.56 0.57
N PRO A 46 -2.48 1.32 1.01
CA PRO A 46 -3.72 1.02 1.71
C PRO A 46 -3.79 1.82 3.00
N ARG A 47 -4.96 2.37 3.27
CA ARG A 47 -5.15 3.21 4.45
C ARG A 47 -5.12 2.37 5.72
N PRO A 48 -4.37 2.78 6.77
CA PRO A 48 -4.30 2.05 8.04
C PRO A 48 -5.67 1.73 8.64
N ARG A 49 -6.63 2.63 8.49
CA ARG A 49 -8.01 2.44 8.97
C ARG A 49 -8.79 1.32 8.26
N LEU A 50 -8.26 0.77 7.16
CA LEU A 50 -8.82 -0.39 6.49
C LEU A 50 -8.10 -1.67 6.92
N ILE A 51 -6.81 -1.58 7.19
CA ILE A 51 -5.96 -2.71 7.54
C ILE A 51 -6.25 -3.21 8.95
N TYR A 52 -6.25 -2.33 9.95
CA TYR A 52 -6.44 -2.74 11.34
C TYR A 52 -7.81 -3.37 11.62
N PRO A 53 -8.94 -2.82 11.14
CA PRO A 53 -10.23 -3.49 11.28
C PRO A 53 -10.28 -4.85 10.57
N ALA A 54 -9.63 -4.99 9.40
CA ALA A 54 -9.58 -6.26 8.68
C ALA A 54 -8.78 -7.32 9.45
N LEU A 55 -7.68 -6.96 10.07
CA LEU A 55 -6.91 -7.86 10.95
C LEU A 55 -7.71 -8.27 12.18
N THR A 56 -8.41 -7.34 12.81
CA THR A 56 -9.30 -7.62 13.94
C THR A 56 -10.42 -8.58 13.54
N LEU A 57 -10.98 -8.43 12.34
CA LEU A 57 -11.99 -9.32 11.83
C LEU A 57 -11.44 -10.74 11.61
N LEU A 58 -10.26 -10.89 11.05
CA LEU A 58 -9.60 -12.18 10.86
C LEU A 58 -9.34 -12.89 12.19
N GLU A 59 -8.90 -12.13 13.21
CA GLU A 59 -8.74 -12.65 14.58
C GLU A 59 -10.08 -13.08 15.17
N GLY A 60 -11.10 -12.25 15.05
CA GLY A 60 -12.46 -12.56 15.53
C GLY A 60 -13.10 -13.76 14.83
N GLN A 61 -12.75 -14.03 13.59
CA GLN A 61 -13.17 -15.21 12.82
C GLN A 61 -12.35 -16.48 13.15
N GLY A 62 -11.34 -16.38 14.02
CA GLY A 62 -10.48 -17.49 14.37
C GLY A 62 -9.48 -17.91 13.29
N LEU A 63 -9.21 -17.05 12.31
CA LEU A 63 -8.31 -17.33 11.18
C LEU A 63 -6.89 -16.82 11.41
N ALA A 64 -6.73 -15.87 12.31
CA ALA A 64 -5.45 -15.27 12.67
C ALA A 64 -5.33 -15.13 14.19
N SER A 65 -4.10 -15.06 14.66
CA SER A 65 -3.77 -14.77 16.05
C SER A 65 -2.79 -13.62 16.13
N VAL A 66 -2.84 -12.87 17.23
CA VAL A 66 -1.92 -11.77 17.51
C VAL A 66 -1.06 -12.16 18.70
N SER A 67 0.25 -12.04 18.55
CA SER A 67 1.22 -12.18 19.63
C SER A 67 1.99 -10.87 19.79
N VAL A 68 2.51 -10.62 20.99
CA VAL A 68 3.40 -9.50 21.24
C VAL A 68 4.83 -10.04 21.35
N GLU A 69 5.68 -9.63 20.42
CA GLU A 69 7.08 -10.01 20.36
C GLU A 69 7.92 -8.72 20.27
N ASP A 70 8.87 -8.57 21.16
CA ASP A 70 9.73 -7.35 21.24
C ASP A 70 8.95 -6.03 21.30
N GLY A 71 7.80 -6.01 21.99
CA GLY A 71 6.92 -4.85 22.10
C GLY A 71 6.06 -4.57 20.88
N MET A 72 6.14 -5.37 19.83
CA MET A 72 5.34 -5.24 18.62
C MET A 72 4.24 -6.30 18.54
N LYS A 73 3.07 -5.89 18.08
CA LYS A 73 1.97 -6.82 17.79
C LYS A 73 2.20 -7.46 16.44
N LEU A 74 2.48 -8.76 16.45
CA LEU A 74 2.62 -9.57 15.24
C LEU A 74 1.35 -10.38 15.00
N CYS A 75 0.84 -10.28 13.78
CA CYS A 75 -0.26 -11.10 13.30
C CYS A 75 0.30 -12.31 12.56
N ARG A 76 -0.27 -13.46 12.80
CA ARG A 76 0.05 -14.71 12.07
C ARG A 76 -1.21 -15.49 11.76
N ALA A 77 -1.22 -16.17 10.63
CA ALA A 77 -2.29 -17.12 10.35
C ALA A 77 -2.15 -18.33 11.29
N ASN A 78 -3.27 -18.80 11.80
CA ASN A 78 -3.32 -20.06 12.54
C ASN A 78 -3.67 -21.23 11.61
N ALA A 79 -3.75 -22.45 12.15
CA ALA A 79 -4.07 -23.64 11.36
C ALA A 79 -5.41 -23.52 10.60
N GLU A 80 -6.40 -22.87 11.20
CA GLU A 80 -7.71 -22.64 10.58
C GLU A 80 -7.62 -21.60 9.46
N GLY A 81 -6.81 -20.55 9.62
CA GLY A 81 -6.51 -19.58 8.59
C GLY A 81 -5.79 -20.21 7.39
N GLU A 82 -4.84 -21.08 7.63
CA GLU A 82 -4.13 -21.81 6.57
C GLU A 82 -5.05 -22.77 5.83
N ALA A 83 -5.94 -23.50 6.56
CA ALA A 83 -6.93 -24.35 5.96
C ALA A 83 -7.95 -23.59 5.12
N PHE A 84 -8.37 -22.40 5.58
CA PHE A 84 -9.25 -21.51 4.86
C PHE A 84 -8.62 -21.01 3.56
N LEU A 85 -7.35 -20.62 3.58
CA LEU A 85 -6.60 -20.23 2.38
C LEU A 85 -6.48 -21.37 1.39
N SER A 86 -6.19 -22.58 1.86
CA SER A 86 -6.09 -23.77 1.01
C SER A 86 -7.41 -24.10 0.33
N ALA A 87 -8.52 -24.02 1.07
CA ALA A 87 -9.87 -24.24 0.54
C ALA A 87 -10.30 -23.18 -0.48
N ASN A 88 -9.75 -21.97 -0.39
CA ASN A 88 -10.09 -20.82 -1.24
C ASN A 88 -8.92 -20.34 -2.09
N ARG A 89 -7.99 -21.22 -2.42
CA ARG A 89 -6.76 -20.86 -3.13
C ARG A 89 -7.01 -20.20 -4.48
N ALA A 90 -7.97 -20.69 -5.24
CA ALA A 90 -8.34 -20.11 -6.52
C ALA A 90 -8.81 -18.66 -6.39
N ALA A 91 -9.58 -18.34 -5.35
CA ALA A 91 -10.04 -16.98 -5.06
C ALA A 91 -8.86 -16.07 -4.68
N LEU A 92 -7.93 -16.55 -3.86
CA LEU A 92 -6.73 -15.81 -3.49
C LEU A 92 -5.84 -15.55 -4.71
N ASP A 93 -5.61 -16.54 -5.56
CA ASP A 93 -4.80 -16.41 -6.76
C ASP A 93 -5.44 -15.41 -7.75
N ALA A 94 -6.76 -15.43 -7.91
CA ALA A 94 -7.48 -14.45 -8.72
C ALA A 94 -7.31 -13.01 -8.18
N ILE A 95 -7.33 -12.81 -6.87
CA ILE A 95 -7.09 -11.50 -6.25
C ILE A 95 -5.65 -11.04 -6.51
N LYS A 96 -4.68 -11.93 -6.35
CA LYS A 96 -3.27 -11.63 -6.61
C LYS A 96 -3.03 -11.23 -8.06
N VAL A 97 -3.61 -11.96 -9.01
CA VAL A 97 -3.51 -11.64 -10.44
C VAL A 97 -4.10 -10.25 -10.74
N ARG A 98 -5.25 -9.92 -10.18
CA ARG A 98 -5.88 -8.60 -10.36
C ARG A 98 -5.01 -7.46 -9.83
N ILE A 99 -4.37 -7.66 -8.69
CA ILE A 99 -3.46 -6.67 -8.10
C ILE A 99 -2.20 -6.53 -8.94
N ASP A 100 -1.61 -7.63 -9.37
CA ASP A 100 -0.42 -7.61 -10.21
C ASP A 100 -0.69 -6.95 -11.56
N THR A 101 -1.86 -7.20 -12.18
CA THR A 101 -2.30 -6.53 -13.39
C THR A 101 -2.48 -5.02 -13.17
N PHE A 102 -3.09 -4.62 -12.07
CA PHE A 102 -3.24 -3.22 -11.71
C PHE A 102 -1.89 -2.51 -11.50
N ALA A 103 -0.96 -3.18 -10.82
CA ALA A 103 0.40 -2.67 -10.61
C ALA A 103 1.16 -2.51 -11.94
N GLN A 104 1.02 -3.48 -12.86
CA GLN A 104 1.63 -3.43 -14.19
C GLN A 104 1.05 -2.30 -15.05
N GLN A 105 -0.27 -2.10 -15.02
CA GLN A 105 -0.92 -1.01 -15.75
C GLN A 105 -0.42 0.36 -15.26
N ARG A 106 -0.31 0.54 -13.94
CA ARG A 106 0.25 1.77 -13.38
C ARG A 106 1.75 1.92 -13.68
N GLY A 107 2.51 0.85 -13.71
CA GLY A 107 3.91 0.85 -14.10
C GLY A 107 4.13 1.19 -15.57
N ALA A 108 3.18 0.84 -16.45
CA ALA A 108 3.20 1.23 -17.85
C ALA A 108 2.92 2.73 -18.05
N ASP A 109 2.07 3.30 -17.16
CA ASP A 109 1.73 4.73 -17.18
C ASP A 109 2.79 5.61 -16.47
N SER A 110 3.77 5.00 -15.81
CA SER A 110 4.75 5.69 -15.00
C SER A 110 6.17 5.28 -15.40
N LEU A 111 6.82 6.09 -16.23
CA LEU A 111 8.22 5.84 -16.56
C LEU A 111 9.10 5.89 -15.27
N PRO A 112 9.94 4.87 -15.02
CA PRO A 112 10.75 4.80 -13.80
C PRO A 112 11.59 6.07 -13.50
N PRO A 113 12.17 6.76 -14.48
CA PRO A 113 12.87 8.01 -14.23
C PRO A 113 11.98 9.12 -13.67
N ILE A 114 10.73 9.22 -14.14
CA ILE A 114 9.78 10.23 -13.68
C ILE A 114 9.32 9.90 -12.25
N VAL A 115 8.97 8.64 -11.97
CA VAL A 115 8.59 8.20 -10.62
C VAL A 115 9.70 8.52 -9.62
N ARG A 116 10.94 8.18 -9.95
CA ARG A 116 12.10 8.47 -9.10
C ARG A 116 12.28 9.97 -8.85
N ALA A 117 12.14 10.79 -9.88
CA ALA A 117 12.28 12.25 -9.78
C ALA A 117 11.20 12.85 -8.87
N VAL A 118 9.95 12.40 -9.00
CA VAL A 118 8.83 12.84 -8.15
C VAL A 118 9.04 12.41 -6.70
N GLU A 119 9.48 11.19 -6.44
CA GLU A 119 9.78 10.72 -5.07
C GLU A 119 10.96 11.46 -4.44
N ASN A 120 11.99 11.80 -5.22
CA ASN A 120 13.08 12.64 -4.75
C ASN A 120 12.58 14.03 -4.36
N LEU A 121 11.71 14.63 -5.17
CA LEU A 121 11.12 15.94 -4.87
C LEU A 121 10.31 15.89 -3.57
N LYS A 122 9.47 14.91 -3.40
CA LYS A 122 8.69 14.71 -2.16
C LYS A 122 9.58 14.58 -0.94
N THR A 123 10.65 13.81 -1.06
CA THR A 123 11.62 13.60 0.02
C THR A 123 12.34 14.89 0.37
N ALA A 124 12.82 15.64 -0.63
CA ALA A 124 13.48 16.93 -0.43
C ALA A 124 12.57 17.95 0.26
N LEU A 125 11.31 18.02 -0.15
CA LEU A 125 10.31 18.90 0.48
C LEU A 125 10.04 18.50 1.94
N ARG A 126 9.87 17.23 2.24
CA ARG A 126 9.68 16.74 3.62
C ARG A 126 10.87 17.07 4.51
N LEU A 127 12.09 16.86 4.02
CA LEU A 127 13.32 17.16 4.76
C LEU A 127 13.41 18.66 5.00
N ARG A 128 13.14 19.50 4.00
CA ARG A 128 13.19 20.95 4.14
C ARG A 128 12.17 21.48 5.14
N LEU A 129 10.95 20.95 5.12
CA LEU A 129 9.90 21.34 6.06
C LEU A 129 10.21 20.91 7.51
N ARG A 130 10.95 19.83 7.70
CA ARG A 130 11.38 19.38 9.04
C ARG A 130 12.55 20.18 9.61
N THR A 131 13.31 20.85 8.78
CA THR A 131 14.49 21.62 9.21
C THR A 131 14.14 22.97 9.83
N GLY A 132 12.88 23.41 9.71
CA GLY A 132 12.39 24.66 10.29
C GLY A 132 11.43 25.41 9.37
N PRO A 133 10.87 26.53 9.84
CA PRO A 133 9.95 27.33 9.05
C PRO A 133 10.61 27.82 7.76
N ILE A 134 9.82 27.86 6.69
CA ILE A 134 10.25 28.38 5.38
C ILE A 134 9.76 29.82 5.27
N ALA A 135 10.65 30.75 4.92
CA ALA A 135 10.26 32.10 4.61
C ALA A 135 9.39 32.15 3.36
N SER A 136 8.46 33.10 3.30
CA SER A 136 7.51 33.22 2.18
C SER A 136 8.22 33.32 0.81
N GLU A 137 9.34 34.03 0.75
CA GLU A 137 10.16 34.14 -0.46
C GLU A 137 10.72 32.78 -0.92
N GLN A 138 11.19 31.97 0.03
CA GLN A 138 11.69 30.62 -0.25
C GLN A 138 10.56 29.68 -0.70
N ALA A 139 9.38 29.79 -0.10
CA ALA A 139 8.21 29.03 -0.49
C ALA A 139 7.79 29.35 -1.92
N LEU A 140 7.78 30.64 -2.29
CA LEU A 140 7.48 31.09 -3.66
C LEU A 140 8.52 30.60 -4.66
N ALA A 141 9.80 30.60 -4.30
CA ALA A 141 10.86 30.09 -5.17
C ALA A 141 10.72 28.57 -5.42
N ILE A 142 10.40 27.80 -4.39
CA ILE A 142 10.14 26.35 -4.52
C ILE A 142 8.91 26.10 -5.40
N ALA A 143 7.82 26.83 -5.16
CA ALA A 143 6.61 26.69 -5.97
C ALA A 143 6.88 27.03 -7.45
N ALA A 144 7.60 28.10 -7.73
CA ALA A 144 7.96 28.48 -9.10
C ALA A 144 8.79 27.40 -9.82
N ALA A 145 9.72 26.75 -9.11
CA ALA A 145 10.51 25.66 -9.68
C ALA A 145 9.65 24.43 -10.04
N ILE A 146 8.67 24.10 -9.19
CA ILE A 146 7.74 22.99 -9.43
C ILE A 146 6.82 23.32 -10.61
N ASP A 147 6.27 24.53 -10.65
CA ASP A 147 5.41 25.00 -11.74
C ASP A 147 6.16 25.03 -13.10
N ALA A 148 7.43 25.42 -13.09
CA ALA A 148 8.28 25.37 -14.28
C ALA A 148 8.48 23.94 -14.77
N ALA A 149 8.70 22.98 -13.87
CA ALA A 149 8.81 21.57 -14.23
C ALA A 149 7.50 21.02 -14.80
N ALA A 150 6.36 21.41 -14.25
CA ALA A 150 5.04 21.05 -14.76
C ALA A 150 4.82 21.59 -16.19
N ALA A 151 5.12 22.86 -16.42
CA ALA A 151 5.01 23.48 -17.74
C ALA A 151 5.93 22.81 -18.79
N GLU A 152 7.12 22.38 -18.36
CA GLU A 152 8.03 21.65 -19.26
C GLU A 152 7.49 20.26 -19.61
N ALA A 153 6.89 19.56 -18.63
CA ALA A 153 6.29 18.26 -18.85
C ALA A 153 5.09 18.30 -19.83
N GLU A 154 4.35 19.42 -19.87
CA GLU A 154 3.25 19.62 -20.82
C GLU A 154 3.72 19.88 -22.26
N ARG A 155 4.98 20.30 -22.46
CA ARG A 155 5.53 20.59 -23.79
C ARG A 155 6.17 19.38 -24.47
N VAL A 156 6.48 18.34 -23.73
CA VAL A 156 7.10 17.11 -24.22
C VAL A 156 6.03 16.09 -24.59
#